data_83524509c3d1c59e5bf7b8c3f28ddb97
#
_entry.id   83524509c3d1c59e5bf7b8c3f28ddb97
#
_cell.length_a   1.000
_cell.length_b   1.000
_cell.length_c   1.000
_cell.angle_alpha   90.00
_cell.angle_beta   90.00
_cell.angle_gamma   90.00
#
_symmetry.space_group_name_H-M   'P 1'
#
loop_
_entity.id
_entity.type
_entity.pdbx_description
1 polymer ?
#
loop_
_entity_poly.entity_id
_entity_poly.type
_entity_poly.pdbx_seq_one_letter_code
_entity_poly.pdbx_strand_id
1 'polypeptide(L)'
;EKSKLEGIDLIISCGDLDPRYLSFLATFTSAPVLYVHGNHDDKYERIPPDGCICIDDKIYVHEGVRIMGLGGSMRYKPGQYQYTEWQMRHRVFKLLPKILWRRGFDILVTHAPAYQLNDARDLPHQGFKIFRSLIEKYHPKYFLHGHVHMSYGRQHKRYDKYMDTHAVSYTHLTL
;
A
#
# COMPACT_ATOMS: atom_id res chain seq x y z
N GLU A 1 -21.24 -4.92 -12.34
CA GLU A 1 -20.02 -4.30 -11.76
C GLU A 1 -20.21 -2.82 -11.42
N LYS A 2 -20.93 -2.03 -12.25
CA LYS A 2 -21.24 -0.61 -11.93
C LYS A 2 -21.90 -0.42 -10.56
N SER A 3 -22.83 -1.27 -10.18
CA SER A 3 -23.52 -1.18 -8.89
C SER A 3 -22.63 -1.36 -7.68
N LYS A 4 -21.46 -2.02 -7.82
CA LYS A 4 -20.48 -2.18 -6.74
C LYS A 4 -19.63 -0.93 -6.50
N LEU A 5 -19.62 0.01 -7.44
CA LEU A 5 -18.86 1.25 -7.37
C LEU A 5 -19.74 2.46 -6.97
N GLU A 6 -21.05 2.26 -6.80
CA GLU A 6 -21.96 3.30 -6.31
C GLU A 6 -21.71 3.57 -4.83
N GLY A 7 -21.57 4.85 -4.48
CA GLY A 7 -21.35 5.28 -3.09
C GLY A 7 -19.94 5.05 -2.56
N ILE A 8 -18.98 4.74 -3.44
CA ILE A 8 -17.56 4.68 -3.07
C ILE A 8 -16.96 6.07 -3.15
N ASP A 9 -16.32 6.52 -2.08
CA ASP A 9 -15.66 7.83 -2.00
C ASP A 9 -14.17 7.76 -2.37
N LEU A 10 -13.54 6.57 -2.32
CA LEU A 10 -12.13 6.38 -2.56
C LEU A 10 -11.80 4.93 -2.92
N ILE A 11 -10.94 4.74 -3.91
CA ILE A 11 -10.37 3.42 -4.27
C ILE A 11 -8.86 3.45 -3.99
N ILE A 12 -8.35 2.42 -3.32
CA ILE A 12 -6.93 2.28 -2.99
C ILE A 12 -6.41 0.94 -3.54
N SER A 13 -5.33 1.01 -4.32
CA SER A 13 -4.58 -0.15 -4.78
C SER A 13 -3.25 -0.25 -4.03
N CYS A 14 -2.98 -1.43 -3.47
CA CYS A 14 -1.73 -1.75 -2.80
C CYS A 14 -0.65 -2.33 -3.73
N GLY A 15 -0.76 -2.12 -5.05
CA GLY A 15 0.21 -2.56 -6.06
C GLY A 15 -0.07 -3.93 -6.68
N ASP A 16 0.75 -4.30 -7.68
CA ASP A 16 0.72 -5.55 -8.43
C ASP A 16 -0.59 -5.80 -9.20
N LEU A 17 -1.29 -4.74 -9.61
CA LEU A 17 -2.46 -4.83 -10.48
C LEU A 17 -2.09 -4.47 -11.93
N ASP A 18 -2.90 -4.92 -12.89
CA ASP A 18 -2.74 -4.46 -14.27
C ASP A 18 -3.09 -2.96 -14.36
N PRO A 19 -2.24 -2.10 -14.95
CA PRO A 19 -2.52 -0.67 -15.06
C PRO A 19 -3.79 -0.36 -15.84
N ARG A 20 -4.15 -1.21 -16.82
CA ARG A 20 -5.40 -1.07 -17.58
C ARG A 20 -6.62 -1.32 -16.71
N TYR A 21 -6.50 -2.23 -15.72
CA TYR A 21 -7.58 -2.48 -14.78
C TYR A 21 -7.81 -1.28 -13.86
N LEU A 22 -6.75 -0.64 -13.38
CA LEU A 22 -6.86 0.59 -12.60
C LEU A 22 -7.46 1.73 -13.44
N SER A 23 -6.99 1.91 -14.68
CA SER A 23 -7.56 2.88 -15.62
C SER A 23 -9.05 2.61 -15.89
N PHE A 24 -9.42 1.34 -16.05
CA PHE A 24 -10.81 0.94 -16.21
C PHE A 24 -11.65 1.35 -14.99
N LEU A 25 -11.18 1.10 -13.76
CA LEU A 25 -11.88 1.52 -12.55
C LEU A 25 -12.08 3.05 -12.53
N ALA A 26 -11.05 3.81 -12.89
CA ALA A 26 -11.11 5.27 -12.93
C ALA A 26 -12.14 5.82 -13.95
N THR A 27 -12.50 5.04 -14.98
CA THR A 27 -13.55 5.45 -15.94
C THR A 27 -14.98 5.23 -15.42
N PHE A 28 -15.17 4.39 -14.40
CA PHE A 28 -16.50 4.02 -13.91
C PHE A 28 -16.90 4.66 -12.59
N THR A 29 -16.01 5.42 -11.98
CA THR A 29 -16.28 6.12 -10.73
C THR A 29 -15.78 7.56 -10.78
N SER A 30 -16.45 8.45 -10.05
CA SER A 30 -15.94 9.79 -9.76
C SER A 30 -14.98 9.82 -8.58
N ALA A 31 -14.90 8.71 -7.83
CA ALA A 31 -13.99 8.58 -6.70
C ALA A 31 -12.53 8.53 -7.18
N PRO A 32 -11.59 9.21 -6.51
CA PRO A 32 -10.18 9.10 -6.86
C PRO A 32 -9.67 7.67 -6.67
N VAL A 33 -8.85 7.21 -7.62
CA VAL A 33 -8.16 5.91 -7.54
C VAL A 33 -6.71 6.18 -7.17
N LEU A 34 -6.33 5.81 -5.94
CA LEU A 34 -4.96 5.94 -5.44
C LEU A 34 -4.22 4.63 -5.59
N TYR A 35 -2.93 4.68 -5.87
CA TYR A 35 -2.11 3.48 -5.90
C TYR A 35 -0.69 3.70 -5.37
N VAL A 36 -0.10 2.63 -4.86
CA VAL A 36 1.34 2.47 -4.66
C VAL A 36 1.85 1.39 -5.60
N HIS A 37 3.14 1.45 -5.98
CA HIS A 37 3.73 0.40 -6.81
C HIS A 37 3.97 -0.88 -6.01
N GLY A 38 3.64 -2.01 -6.62
CA GLY A 38 4.12 -3.32 -6.20
C GLY A 38 5.48 -3.64 -6.82
N ASN A 39 6.05 -4.78 -6.45
CA ASN A 39 7.35 -5.21 -6.98
C ASN A 39 7.29 -5.81 -8.40
N HIS A 40 6.09 -5.93 -8.97
CA HIS A 40 5.86 -6.37 -10.35
C HIS A 40 5.27 -5.26 -11.24
N ASP A 41 5.28 -4.02 -10.78
CA ASP A 41 4.69 -2.87 -11.49
C ASP A 41 5.69 -2.08 -12.34
N ASP A 42 6.82 -2.67 -12.72
CA ASP A 42 7.81 -2.09 -13.63
C ASP A 42 7.21 -1.64 -14.96
N LYS A 43 6.14 -2.28 -15.42
CA LYS A 43 5.39 -1.87 -16.61
C LYS A 43 4.69 -0.51 -16.47
N TYR A 44 4.43 -0.01 -15.26
CA TYR A 44 3.79 1.29 -15.04
C TYR A 44 4.64 2.48 -15.53
N GLU A 45 5.95 2.29 -15.69
CA GLU A 45 6.80 3.31 -16.30
C GLU A 45 6.51 3.54 -17.79
N ARG A 46 6.06 2.48 -18.47
CA ARG A 46 5.73 2.55 -19.91
C ARG A 46 4.24 2.81 -20.12
N ILE A 47 3.40 2.26 -19.30
CA ILE A 47 1.93 2.35 -19.38
C ILE A 47 1.43 2.65 -17.95
N PRO A 48 1.48 3.92 -17.53
CA PRO A 48 0.94 4.30 -16.23
C PRO A 48 -0.59 4.11 -16.19
N PRO A 49 -1.18 3.85 -15.03
CA PRO A 49 -2.63 3.80 -14.91
C PRO A 49 -3.25 5.18 -15.13
N ASP A 50 -3.95 5.35 -16.25
CA ASP A 50 -4.60 6.61 -16.60
C ASP A 50 -5.74 6.95 -15.62
N GLY A 51 -5.85 8.23 -15.26
CA GLY A 51 -6.86 8.70 -14.30
C GLY A 51 -6.61 8.31 -12.85
N CYS A 52 -5.50 7.64 -12.54
CA CYS A 52 -5.14 7.22 -11.19
C CYS A 52 -4.02 8.09 -10.61
N ILE A 53 -3.94 8.15 -9.28
CA ILE A 53 -3.00 9.00 -8.54
C ILE A 53 -1.97 8.12 -7.85
N CYS A 54 -0.69 8.22 -8.24
CA CYS A 54 0.41 7.60 -7.52
C CYS A 54 0.68 8.34 -6.22
N ILE A 55 0.57 7.62 -5.11
CA ILE A 55 0.85 8.15 -3.76
C ILE A 55 2.17 7.67 -3.16
N ASP A 56 3.03 7.02 -3.94
CA ASP A 56 4.37 6.63 -3.47
C ASP A 56 5.15 7.84 -2.99
N ASP A 57 5.73 7.72 -1.79
CA ASP A 57 6.50 8.77 -1.13
C ASP A 57 5.73 10.09 -0.95
N LYS A 58 4.41 9.98 -0.76
CA LYS A 58 3.51 11.14 -0.58
C LYS A 58 2.56 10.93 0.60
N ILE A 59 2.02 12.05 1.06
CA ILE A 59 0.83 12.08 1.91
C ILE A 59 -0.26 12.78 1.11
N TYR A 60 -1.21 12.00 0.65
CA TYR A 60 -2.41 12.48 -0.03
C TYR A 60 -3.50 12.80 1.00
N VAL A 61 -4.26 13.86 0.77
CA VAL A 61 -5.38 14.21 1.66
C VAL A 61 -6.66 14.17 0.85
N HIS A 62 -7.60 13.36 1.30
CA HIS A 62 -8.92 13.23 0.72
C HIS A 62 -9.97 13.47 1.81
N GLU A 63 -10.79 14.51 1.67
CA GLU A 63 -11.83 14.88 2.62
C GLU A 63 -11.33 14.93 4.10
N GLY A 64 -10.14 15.46 4.29
CA GLY A 64 -9.50 15.57 5.61
C GLY A 64 -8.76 14.32 6.07
N VAL A 65 -8.93 13.17 5.41
CA VAL A 65 -8.21 11.92 5.70
C VAL A 65 -6.81 11.96 5.07
N ARG A 66 -5.77 11.79 5.89
CA ARG A 66 -4.36 11.82 5.47
C ARG A 66 -3.89 10.41 5.16
N ILE A 67 -3.51 10.17 3.91
CA ILE A 67 -3.16 8.85 3.38
C ILE A 67 -1.70 8.88 2.96
N MET A 68 -0.85 8.12 3.65
CA MET A 68 0.58 8.00 3.34
C MET A 68 0.83 6.74 2.53
N GLY A 69 1.53 6.87 1.39
CA GLY A 69 1.85 5.77 0.49
C GLY A 69 3.35 5.42 0.45
N LEU A 70 3.66 4.12 0.49
CA LEU A 70 5.02 3.57 0.36
C LEU A 70 4.97 2.24 -0.41
N GLY A 71 5.24 2.30 -1.70
CA GLY A 71 5.25 1.11 -2.56
C GLY A 71 6.55 0.30 -2.48
N GLY A 72 6.50 -0.89 -3.10
CA GLY A 72 7.60 -1.82 -3.22
C GLY A 72 7.72 -2.86 -2.11
N SER A 73 8.58 -3.85 -2.33
CA SER A 73 8.80 -4.98 -1.42
C SER A 73 10.26 -5.06 -0.94
N MET A 74 10.49 -5.99 0.01
CA MET A 74 11.85 -6.36 0.41
C MET A 74 12.62 -6.89 -0.80
N ARG A 75 13.89 -6.45 -0.94
CA ARG A 75 14.75 -6.89 -2.03
C ARG A 75 15.17 -8.33 -1.85
N TYR A 76 14.79 -9.19 -2.77
CA TYR A 76 15.21 -10.58 -2.87
C TYR A 76 15.93 -10.90 -4.20
N LYS A 77 15.82 -10.01 -5.19
CA LYS A 77 16.52 -10.04 -6.48
C LYS A 77 16.73 -8.60 -6.98
N PRO A 78 17.62 -8.37 -7.97
CA PRO A 78 17.66 -7.09 -8.66
C PRO A 78 16.33 -6.80 -9.35
N GLY A 79 15.79 -5.60 -9.15
CA GLY A 79 14.51 -5.19 -9.75
C GLY A 79 14.08 -3.82 -9.26
N GLN A 80 13.19 -3.20 -10.03
CA GLN A 80 12.52 -1.99 -9.61
C GLN A 80 11.59 -2.27 -8.43
N TYR A 81 11.30 -1.23 -7.66
CA TYR A 81 10.39 -1.32 -6.51
C TYR A 81 10.76 -2.41 -5.49
N GLN A 82 12.05 -2.81 -5.46
CA GLN A 82 12.60 -3.71 -4.45
C GLN A 82 13.67 -2.98 -3.64
N TYR A 83 13.46 -2.90 -2.35
CA TYR A 83 14.24 -2.05 -1.45
C TYR A 83 14.83 -2.85 -0.29
N THR A 84 16.02 -2.49 0.14
CA THR A 84 16.54 -2.92 1.44
C THR A 84 15.82 -2.16 2.55
N GLU A 85 15.87 -2.67 3.78
CA GLU A 85 15.35 -1.97 4.97
C GLU A 85 15.94 -0.55 5.07
N TRP A 86 17.24 -0.39 4.79
CA TRP A 86 17.91 0.91 4.83
C TRP A 86 17.37 1.89 3.78
N GLN A 87 17.15 1.43 2.56
CA GLN A 87 16.57 2.25 1.49
C GLN A 87 15.14 2.67 1.81
N MET A 88 14.34 1.77 2.38
CA MET A 88 12.98 2.09 2.81
C MET A 88 12.98 3.11 3.96
N ARG A 89 13.88 2.94 4.94
CA ARG A 89 14.08 3.95 6.00
C ARG A 89 14.46 5.31 5.45
N HIS A 90 15.32 5.37 4.43
CA HIS A 90 15.71 6.64 3.80
C HIS A 90 14.51 7.31 3.09
N ARG A 91 13.63 6.55 2.43
CA ARG A 91 12.37 7.06 1.85
C ARG A 91 11.47 7.66 2.93
N VAL A 92 11.29 6.94 4.04
CA VAL A 92 10.53 7.45 5.19
C VAL A 92 11.17 8.72 5.78
N PHE A 93 12.50 8.75 5.91
CA PHE A 93 13.21 9.93 6.41
C PHE A 93 12.93 11.18 5.57
N LYS A 94 12.90 11.06 4.24
CA LYS A 94 12.53 12.16 3.34
C LYS A 94 11.09 12.63 3.52
N LEU A 95 10.21 11.77 4.01
CA LEU A 95 8.82 12.12 4.29
C LEU A 95 8.61 12.79 5.65
N LEU A 96 9.57 12.70 6.58
CA LEU A 96 9.41 13.23 7.94
C LEU A 96 8.96 14.70 8.00
N PRO A 97 9.48 15.63 7.19
CA PRO A 97 9.00 17.02 7.21
C PRO A 97 7.51 17.12 6.88
N LYS A 98 7.03 16.34 5.92
CA LYS A 98 5.61 16.31 5.52
C LYS A 98 4.74 15.66 6.60
N ILE A 99 5.24 14.58 7.23
CA ILE A 99 4.56 13.89 8.33
C ILE A 99 4.40 14.85 9.53
N LEU A 100 5.46 15.56 9.87
CA LEU A 100 5.44 16.54 10.98
C LEU A 100 4.48 17.71 10.67
N TRP A 101 4.56 18.28 9.48
CA TRP A 101 3.68 19.37 9.06
C TRP A 101 2.20 18.96 9.05
N ARG A 102 1.91 17.73 8.64
CA ARG A 102 0.56 17.16 8.63
C ARG A 102 0.12 16.59 9.99
N ARG A 103 0.99 16.60 11.01
CA ARG A 103 0.74 15.98 12.32
C ARG A 103 0.41 14.49 12.25
N GLY A 104 1.11 13.75 11.37
CA GLY A 104 0.90 12.32 11.16
C GLY A 104 0.06 11.99 9.92
N PHE A 105 -0.51 10.80 9.91
CA PHE A 105 -1.37 10.27 8.85
C PHE A 105 -2.39 9.31 9.47
N ASP A 106 -3.53 9.16 8.81
CA ASP A 106 -4.66 8.37 9.29
C ASP A 106 -4.67 6.97 8.68
N ILE A 107 -4.17 6.85 7.45
CA ILE A 107 -4.05 5.59 6.73
C ILE A 107 -2.61 5.45 6.22
N LEU A 108 -2.00 4.28 6.48
CA LEU A 108 -0.75 3.86 5.86
C LEU A 108 -1.06 2.84 4.75
N VAL A 109 -0.69 3.16 3.52
CA VAL A 109 -0.85 2.28 2.36
C VAL A 109 0.53 1.83 1.91
N THR A 110 0.77 0.53 1.89
CA THR A 110 2.03 -0.03 1.42
C THR A 110 1.77 -1.21 0.47
N HIS A 111 2.79 -1.61 -0.30
CA HIS A 111 2.72 -2.88 -1.01
C HIS A 111 3.10 -4.03 -0.08
N ALA A 112 4.30 -3.98 0.51
CA ALA A 112 4.76 -5.00 1.45
C ALA A 112 4.10 -4.87 2.84
N PRO A 113 4.00 -5.97 3.60
CA PRO A 113 3.54 -5.95 4.98
C PRO A 113 4.54 -5.26 5.93
N ALA A 114 4.15 -5.03 7.16
CA ALA A 114 5.06 -4.67 8.24
C ALA A 114 5.66 -5.92 8.88
N TYR A 115 6.89 -5.81 9.37
CA TYR A 115 7.60 -6.91 10.02
C TYR A 115 6.80 -7.49 11.21
N GLN A 116 6.60 -8.80 11.22
CA GLN A 116 5.78 -9.54 12.20
C GLN A 116 4.31 -9.08 12.29
N LEU A 117 3.81 -8.49 11.22
CA LEU A 117 2.39 -8.13 11.09
C LEU A 117 1.93 -8.49 9.67
N ASN A 118 1.28 -9.62 9.55
CA ASN A 118 0.82 -10.22 8.29
C ASN A 118 1.93 -10.55 7.27
N ASP A 119 3.20 -10.60 7.70
CA ASP A 119 4.33 -11.00 6.86
C ASP A 119 4.56 -12.52 6.89
N ALA A 120 5.41 -13.00 5.97
CA ALA A 120 5.87 -14.38 5.97
C ALA A 120 7.35 -14.47 6.36
N ARG A 121 7.83 -15.69 6.66
CA ARG A 121 9.20 -15.90 7.12
C ARG A 121 10.23 -15.89 5.99
N ASP A 122 9.79 -16.10 4.76
CA ASP A 122 10.65 -16.08 3.58
C ASP A 122 11.00 -14.64 3.17
N LEU A 123 12.22 -14.43 2.71
CA LEU A 123 12.75 -13.11 2.39
C LEU A 123 11.86 -12.28 1.42
N PRO A 124 11.29 -12.85 0.34
CA PRO A 124 10.43 -12.09 -0.54
C PRO A 124 9.22 -11.47 0.14
N HIS A 125 8.60 -12.18 1.09
CA HIS A 125 7.37 -11.78 1.76
C HIS A 125 7.60 -11.22 3.18
N GLN A 126 8.86 -11.01 3.55
CA GLN A 126 9.20 -10.38 4.82
C GLN A 126 8.79 -8.91 4.81
N GLY A 127 8.18 -8.47 5.91
CA GLY A 127 7.77 -7.08 6.09
C GLY A 127 8.91 -6.15 6.51
N PHE A 128 8.74 -4.85 6.26
CA PHE A 128 9.69 -3.83 6.69
C PHE A 128 9.53 -3.47 8.16
N LYS A 129 10.65 -3.44 8.89
CA LYS A 129 10.67 -3.01 10.30
C LYS A 129 10.27 -1.54 10.45
N ILE A 130 10.65 -0.69 9.49
CA ILE A 130 10.29 0.72 9.50
C ILE A 130 8.77 0.93 9.42
N PHE A 131 8.02 0.08 8.72
CA PHE A 131 6.55 0.17 8.66
C PHE A 131 5.93 -0.09 10.04
N ARG A 132 6.45 -1.09 10.75
CA ARG A 132 6.04 -1.35 12.13
C ARG A 132 6.33 -0.15 13.04
N SER A 133 7.52 0.45 12.93
CA SER A 133 7.88 1.65 13.69
C SER A 133 6.98 2.84 13.38
N LEU A 134 6.54 3.00 12.11
CA LEU A 134 5.57 4.03 11.73
C LEU A 134 4.21 3.81 12.39
N ILE A 135 3.72 2.56 12.42
CA ILE A 135 2.46 2.20 13.08
C ILE A 135 2.56 2.47 14.58
N GLU A 136 3.64 2.05 15.22
CA GLU A 136 3.87 2.22 16.66
C GLU A 136 4.01 3.70 17.07
N LYS A 137 4.55 4.54 16.19
CA LYS A 137 4.78 5.97 16.49
C LYS A 137 3.58 6.87 16.19
N TYR A 138 2.88 6.60 15.07
CA TYR A 138 1.86 7.52 14.56
C TYR A 138 0.43 6.99 14.72
N HIS A 139 0.26 5.72 15.09
CA HIS A 139 -1.04 5.08 15.36
C HIS A 139 -2.08 5.35 14.26
N PRO A 140 -1.77 5.07 12.95
CA PRO A 140 -2.76 5.24 11.91
C PRO A 140 -3.98 4.36 12.20
N LYS A 141 -5.17 4.82 11.83
CA LYS A 141 -6.41 4.04 12.01
C LYS A 141 -6.40 2.76 11.17
N TYR A 142 -5.83 2.85 9.96
CA TYR A 142 -5.72 1.71 9.05
C TYR A 142 -4.31 1.56 8.51
N PHE A 143 -3.87 0.31 8.39
CA PHE A 143 -2.69 -0.13 7.65
C PHE A 143 -3.14 -1.07 6.55
N LEU A 144 -3.04 -0.63 5.29
CA LEU A 144 -3.47 -1.37 4.11
C LEU A 144 -2.23 -1.84 3.36
N HIS A 145 -2.14 -3.14 3.10
CA HIS A 145 -1.01 -3.71 2.36
C HIS A 145 -1.44 -4.86 1.45
N GLY A 146 -0.60 -5.23 0.49
CA GLY A 146 -0.76 -6.35 -0.42
C GLY A 146 0.35 -7.39 -0.25
N HIS A 147 0.88 -7.86 -1.35
CA HIS A 147 2.08 -8.68 -1.55
C HIS A 147 2.03 -10.12 -1.01
N VAL A 148 1.51 -10.36 0.18
CA VAL A 148 1.43 -11.71 0.75
C VAL A 148 0.19 -12.42 0.20
N HIS A 149 0.41 -13.39 -0.70
CA HIS A 149 -0.65 -14.23 -1.23
C HIS A 149 -1.04 -15.29 -0.21
N MET A 150 -2.34 -15.47 -0.02
CA MET A 150 -2.85 -16.58 0.78
C MET A 150 -2.60 -17.89 0.00
N SER A 151 -1.56 -18.63 0.36
CA SER A 151 -1.40 -19.99 -0.14
C SER A 151 -2.52 -20.86 0.39
N TYR A 152 -3.10 -21.70 -0.47
CA TYR A 152 -4.11 -22.68 -0.12
C TYR A 152 -3.65 -23.46 1.13
N GLY A 153 -4.43 -23.39 2.22
CA GLY A 153 -4.21 -24.16 3.43
C GLY A 153 -3.60 -23.43 4.63
N ARG A 154 -3.16 -22.18 4.52
CA ARG A 154 -2.78 -21.36 5.67
C ARG A 154 -3.78 -20.23 5.85
N GLN A 155 -4.41 -20.17 7.03
CA GLN A 155 -5.26 -19.05 7.41
C GLN A 155 -4.40 -17.81 7.72
N HIS A 156 -3.97 -17.09 6.67
CA HIS A 156 -3.53 -15.72 6.86
C HIS A 156 -4.76 -14.86 7.12
N LYS A 157 -4.81 -14.24 8.26
CA LYS A 157 -5.89 -13.31 8.59
C LYS A 157 -5.81 -12.13 7.65
N ARG A 158 -6.85 -11.92 6.83
CA ARG A 158 -7.00 -10.71 6.02
C ARG A 158 -7.11 -9.45 6.87
N TYR A 159 -7.45 -9.61 8.11
CA TYR A 159 -7.67 -8.53 9.06
C TYR A 159 -7.01 -8.90 10.39
N ASP A 160 -6.18 -8.02 10.88
CA ASP A 160 -5.56 -8.10 12.19
C ASP A 160 -5.62 -6.73 12.89
N LYS A 161 -5.53 -6.72 14.19
CA LYS A 161 -5.45 -5.49 14.96
C LYS A 161 -4.12 -5.46 15.70
N TYR A 162 -3.34 -4.44 15.44
CA TYR A 162 -2.08 -4.19 16.13
C TYR A 162 -2.14 -2.83 16.83
N MET A 163 -2.11 -2.83 18.16
CA MET A 163 -2.40 -1.65 18.98
C MET A 163 -3.77 -1.06 18.58
N ASP A 164 -3.83 0.21 18.17
CA ASP A 164 -5.06 0.87 17.72
C ASP A 164 -5.24 0.86 16.19
N THR A 165 -4.33 0.22 15.47
CA THR A 165 -4.32 0.15 14.01
C THR A 165 -4.99 -1.13 13.51
N HIS A 166 -5.92 -0.97 12.57
CA HIS A 166 -6.51 -2.07 11.83
C HIS A 166 -5.64 -2.41 10.62
N ALA A 167 -4.93 -3.54 10.68
CA ALA A 167 -4.12 -4.03 9.58
C ALA A 167 -4.96 -4.90 8.64
N VAL A 168 -5.00 -4.55 7.35
CA VAL A 168 -5.79 -5.25 6.34
C VAL A 168 -4.89 -5.66 5.18
N SER A 169 -4.84 -6.96 4.92
CA SER A 169 -4.11 -7.51 3.78
C SER A 169 -5.05 -7.73 2.60
N TYR A 170 -4.74 -7.08 1.47
CA TYR A 170 -5.43 -7.26 0.21
C TYR A 170 -4.57 -8.16 -0.69
N THR A 171 -4.97 -9.42 -0.80
CA THR A 171 -4.56 -10.26 -1.93
C THR A 171 -5.47 -9.95 -3.11
N HIS A 172 -4.94 -10.01 -4.34
CA HIS A 172 -5.71 -9.77 -5.55
C HIS A 172 -7.11 -10.36 -5.46
N LEU A 173 -8.12 -9.50 -5.42
CA LEU A 173 -9.49 -9.91 -5.70
C LEU A 173 -9.58 -10.10 -7.20
N THR A 174 -9.42 -11.35 -7.64
CA THR A 174 -10.04 -11.78 -8.89
C THR A 174 -11.54 -11.79 -8.63
N LEU A 175 -12.23 -10.79 -9.14
CA LEU A 175 -13.69 -10.80 -9.23
C LEU A 175 -14.11 -11.72 -10.35
#